data_0957142060423df7626c957e8beba63a
#
_entry.id   0957142060423df7626c957e8beba63a
#
_cell.length_a   1.000
_cell.length_b   1.000
_cell.length_c   1.000
_cell.angle_alpha   90.00
_cell.angle_beta   90.00
_cell.angle_gamma   90.00
#
_symmetry.space_group_name_H-M   'P 1'
#
loop_
_entity.id
_entity.type
_entity.pdbx_description
1 polymer ?
#
loop_
_entity_poly.entity_id
_entity_poly.type
_entity_poly.pdbx_seq_one_letter_code
_entity_poly.pdbx_strand_id
1 'polypeptide(L)'
;MYSYDGLNNLLKAKGMKKSELTRALGISSRTIAKISKGERIADNVLLRLCEFFGCEKEDIFAVVCENAILQRLREEKNAKISGGIYHETQVRLTYNSNRIEGSRLSEDQTRLIFETNTIGSDVGVPVDDIIETANHFRAIDFVIDKAEEPITEEIIKALHRLLKTGTKDSYISWFNVGEYKSKPNVVGGAETTLPSKVSGEMRKLLAEYSKIETVSILDIIKFHHDFEKIHPFQDGNGRVGRLIAFKECLRFNIVPFIIADSKKMFYYRGLKEWNNEQGFLVETCLDGQDTYKALLNYFDIEYNE
;
A
#
# COMPACT_ATOMS: atom_id res chain seq x y z
N MET A 1 -2.43 -21.11 1.18
CA MET A 1 -1.22 -21.74 0.55
C MET A 1 -0.16 -21.94 1.62
N TYR A 2 0.80 -22.85 1.47
CA TYR A 2 1.90 -23.04 2.41
C TYR A 2 3.22 -22.60 1.76
N SER A 3 3.99 -21.72 2.42
CA SER A 3 5.38 -21.45 2.04
C SER A 3 6.28 -22.47 2.71
N TYR A 4 7.21 -23.02 1.94
CA TYR A 4 8.29 -23.88 2.40
C TYR A 4 9.67 -23.21 2.24
N ASP A 5 9.69 -21.89 2.35
CA ASP A 5 10.92 -21.10 2.23
C ASP A 5 11.89 -21.41 3.37
N GLY A 6 11.37 -21.65 4.58
CA GLY A 6 12.15 -22.14 5.69
C GLY A 6 12.87 -23.46 5.35
N LEU A 7 12.15 -24.45 4.82
CA LEU A 7 12.74 -25.69 4.35
C LEU A 7 13.79 -25.47 3.23
N ASN A 8 13.52 -24.55 2.31
CA ASN A 8 14.48 -24.24 1.23
C ASN A 8 15.79 -23.66 1.80
N ASN A 9 15.70 -22.79 2.81
CA ASN A 9 16.85 -22.21 3.51
C ASN A 9 17.64 -23.27 4.27
N LEU A 10 16.97 -24.19 5.00
CA LEU A 10 17.59 -25.30 5.71
C LEU A 10 18.31 -26.28 4.75
N LEU A 11 17.69 -26.58 3.62
CA LEU A 11 18.30 -27.42 2.58
C LEU A 11 19.55 -26.74 2.01
N LYS A 12 19.48 -25.45 1.72
CA LYS A 12 20.62 -24.67 1.22
C LYS A 12 21.77 -24.63 2.23
N ALA A 13 21.48 -24.46 3.52
CA ALA A 13 22.47 -24.47 4.60
C ALA A 13 23.18 -25.83 4.71
N LYS A 14 22.48 -26.94 4.44
CA LYS A 14 23.07 -28.30 4.40
C LYS A 14 23.62 -28.70 3.04
N GLY A 15 23.59 -27.84 2.01
CA GLY A 15 24.03 -28.15 0.65
C GLY A 15 23.21 -29.25 -0.05
N MET A 16 21.95 -29.42 0.37
CA MET A 16 21.06 -30.49 -0.12
C MET A 16 20.03 -29.97 -1.11
N LYS A 17 19.63 -30.83 -2.05
CA LYS A 17 18.49 -30.60 -2.96
C LYS A 17 17.23 -31.26 -2.42
N LYS A 18 16.04 -30.68 -2.74
CA LYS A 18 14.73 -31.26 -2.37
C LYS A 18 14.59 -32.74 -2.73
N SER A 19 15.11 -33.17 -3.87
CA SER A 19 15.08 -34.56 -4.35
C SER A 19 15.85 -35.54 -3.46
N GLU A 20 16.82 -35.04 -2.69
CA GLU A 20 17.62 -35.87 -1.79
C GLU A 20 16.86 -36.24 -0.50
N LEU A 21 15.80 -35.50 -0.16
CA LEU A 21 14.88 -35.85 0.93
C LEU A 21 14.18 -37.18 0.71
N THR A 22 13.97 -37.60 -0.55
CA THR A 22 13.43 -38.90 -0.86
C THR A 22 14.40 -40.03 -0.40
N ARG A 23 15.70 -39.83 -0.62
CA ARG A 23 16.73 -40.81 -0.22
C ARG A 23 17.03 -40.72 1.28
N ALA A 24 17.11 -39.54 1.85
CA ALA A 24 17.48 -39.33 3.25
C ALA A 24 16.34 -39.70 4.22
N LEU A 25 15.09 -39.36 3.85
CA LEU A 25 13.93 -39.50 4.73
C LEU A 25 12.80 -40.38 4.16
N GLY A 26 12.99 -41.03 3.01
CA GLY A 26 11.93 -41.81 2.35
C GLY A 26 10.68 -41.00 2.01
N ILE A 27 10.81 -39.69 1.78
CA ILE A 27 9.70 -38.84 1.40
C ILE A 27 9.36 -39.09 -0.08
N SER A 28 8.09 -39.37 -0.39
CA SER A 28 7.67 -39.71 -1.74
C SER A 28 7.85 -38.52 -2.71
N SER A 29 8.10 -38.82 -3.99
CA SER A 29 8.17 -37.81 -5.07
C SER A 29 6.86 -36.96 -5.12
N ARG A 30 5.73 -37.59 -4.81
CA ARG A 30 4.43 -36.87 -4.74
C ARG A 30 4.43 -35.84 -3.62
N THR A 31 5.02 -36.15 -2.46
CA THR A 31 5.14 -35.20 -1.34
C THR A 31 6.12 -34.08 -1.67
N ILE A 32 7.24 -34.38 -2.36
CA ILE A 32 8.15 -33.34 -2.86
C ILE A 32 7.44 -32.38 -3.84
N ALA A 33 6.61 -32.93 -4.74
CA ALA A 33 5.79 -32.11 -5.64
C ALA A 33 4.80 -31.21 -4.89
N LYS A 34 4.17 -31.71 -3.81
CA LYS A 34 3.30 -30.89 -2.94
C LYS A 34 4.06 -29.74 -2.28
N ILE A 35 5.24 -30.02 -1.70
CA ILE A 35 6.12 -28.99 -1.14
C ILE A 35 6.43 -27.91 -2.19
N SER A 36 6.77 -28.32 -3.41
CA SER A 36 7.10 -27.38 -4.50
C SER A 36 5.93 -26.55 -4.98
N LYS A 37 4.69 -27.04 -4.79
CA LYS A 37 3.45 -26.35 -5.12
C LYS A 37 2.85 -25.56 -3.97
N GLY A 38 3.46 -25.54 -2.78
CA GLY A 38 2.90 -24.92 -1.58
C GLY A 38 1.63 -25.61 -1.06
N GLU A 39 1.47 -26.92 -1.32
CA GLU A 39 0.36 -27.72 -0.81
C GLU A 39 0.68 -28.29 0.60
N ARG A 40 -0.35 -28.51 1.41
CA ARG A 40 -0.18 -29.13 2.73
C ARG A 40 0.40 -30.56 2.59
N ILE A 41 1.40 -30.85 3.43
CA ILE A 41 1.93 -32.20 3.60
C ILE A 41 1.41 -32.82 4.91
N ALA A 42 1.51 -34.13 5.03
CA ALA A 42 1.06 -34.84 6.21
C ALA A 42 1.95 -34.51 7.43
N ASP A 43 1.33 -34.40 8.62
CA ASP A 43 2.02 -34.00 9.85
C ASP A 43 3.17 -34.97 10.23
N ASN A 44 3.04 -36.26 9.93
CA ASN A 44 4.12 -37.24 10.16
C ASN A 44 5.34 -36.98 9.26
N VAL A 45 5.17 -36.45 8.07
CA VAL A 45 6.27 -36.05 7.19
C VAL A 45 6.92 -34.77 7.73
N LEU A 46 6.11 -33.85 8.21
CA LEU A 46 6.59 -32.60 8.80
C LEU A 46 7.45 -32.87 10.04
N LEU A 47 6.98 -33.73 10.96
CA LEU A 47 7.75 -34.15 12.15
C LEU A 47 9.10 -34.75 11.78
N ARG A 48 9.14 -35.62 10.75
CA ARG A 48 10.41 -36.21 10.27
C ARG A 48 11.37 -35.17 9.69
N LEU A 49 10.85 -34.14 9.05
CA LEU A 49 11.65 -33.01 8.58
C LEU A 49 12.21 -32.21 9.77
N CYS A 50 11.38 -31.91 10.79
CA CYS A 50 11.81 -31.24 12.02
C CYS A 50 12.93 -32.01 12.73
N GLU A 51 12.76 -33.32 12.93
CA GLU A 51 13.78 -34.21 13.53
C GLU A 51 15.09 -34.21 12.73
N PHE A 52 15.00 -34.27 11.38
CA PHE A 52 16.19 -34.32 10.51
C PHE A 52 16.96 -33.00 10.49
N PHE A 53 16.27 -31.88 10.55
CA PHE A 53 16.88 -30.55 10.56
C PHE A 53 17.18 -30.04 11.98
N GLY A 54 16.59 -30.64 13.01
CA GLY A 54 16.73 -30.20 14.42
C GLY A 54 16.06 -28.83 14.65
N CYS A 55 14.84 -28.65 14.14
CA CYS A 55 14.13 -27.38 14.14
C CYS A 55 12.64 -27.57 14.44
N GLU A 56 11.91 -26.48 14.68
CA GLU A 56 10.47 -26.48 14.90
C GLU A 56 9.70 -26.48 13.56
N LYS A 57 8.37 -26.69 13.63
CA LYS A 57 7.52 -26.74 12.43
C LYS A 57 7.49 -25.40 11.70
N GLU A 58 7.50 -24.31 12.43
CA GLU A 58 7.49 -22.94 11.94
C GLU A 58 8.75 -22.60 11.13
N ASP A 59 9.87 -23.29 11.40
CA ASP A 59 11.12 -23.17 10.63
C ASP A 59 11.06 -23.92 9.29
N ILE A 60 10.14 -24.88 9.15
CA ILE A 60 9.95 -25.68 7.93
C ILE A 60 8.98 -25.01 6.99
N PHE A 61 7.82 -24.57 7.50
CA PHE A 61 6.77 -23.99 6.69
C PHE A 61 6.02 -22.89 7.44
N ALA A 62 5.47 -21.95 6.67
CA ALA A 62 4.51 -20.97 7.13
C ALA A 62 3.19 -21.13 6.37
N VAL A 63 2.06 -20.90 7.04
CA VAL A 63 0.79 -20.72 6.36
C VAL A 63 0.84 -19.34 5.74
N VAL A 64 0.95 -19.27 4.42
CA VAL A 64 0.79 -18.01 3.70
C VAL A 64 -0.71 -17.77 3.62
N CYS A 65 -1.22 -16.91 4.45
CA CYS A 65 -2.56 -16.36 4.24
C CYS A 65 -2.54 -15.69 2.85
N GLU A 66 -3.37 -16.19 1.94
CA GLU A 66 -3.55 -15.51 0.66
C GLU A 66 -3.95 -14.08 0.96
N ASN A 67 -3.37 -13.12 0.25
CA ASN A 67 -3.79 -11.73 0.36
C ASN A 67 -5.10 -11.57 -0.40
N ALA A 68 -6.19 -11.99 0.25
CA ALA A 68 -7.51 -12.04 -0.36
C ALA A 68 -7.98 -10.65 -0.82
N ILE A 69 -7.59 -9.60 -0.08
CA ILE A 69 -7.89 -8.21 -0.45
C ILE A 69 -7.24 -7.88 -1.79
N LEU A 70 -5.92 -8.05 -1.89
CA LEU A 70 -5.16 -7.74 -3.11
C LEU A 70 -5.62 -8.60 -4.29
N GLN A 71 -5.85 -9.90 -4.05
CA GLN A 71 -6.33 -10.81 -5.07
C GLN A 71 -7.70 -10.35 -5.62
N ARG A 72 -8.66 -10.05 -4.74
CA ARG A 72 -9.99 -9.59 -5.13
C ARG A 72 -9.93 -8.26 -5.89
N LEU A 73 -9.13 -7.30 -5.44
CA LEU A 73 -8.94 -6.03 -6.14
C LEU A 73 -8.38 -6.24 -7.55
N ARG A 74 -7.42 -7.15 -7.74
CA ARG A 74 -6.85 -7.49 -9.05
C ARG A 74 -7.85 -8.20 -9.95
N GLU A 75 -8.59 -9.16 -9.43
CA GLU A 75 -9.62 -9.90 -10.17
C GLU A 75 -10.69 -8.95 -10.70
N GLU A 76 -11.26 -8.11 -9.82
CA GLU A 76 -12.30 -7.17 -10.19
C GLU A 76 -11.81 -6.08 -11.15
N LYS A 77 -10.60 -5.56 -10.95
CA LYS A 77 -9.93 -4.63 -11.87
C LYS A 77 -9.80 -5.23 -13.27
N ASN A 78 -9.27 -6.44 -13.37
CA ASN A 78 -9.02 -7.11 -14.65
C ASN A 78 -10.32 -7.50 -15.36
N ALA A 79 -11.33 -7.93 -14.61
CA ALA A 79 -12.65 -8.28 -15.11
C ALA A 79 -13.56 -7.05 -15.34
N LYS A 80 -13.11 -5.84 -14.94
CA LYS A 80 -13.90 -4.59 -15.01
C LYS A 80 -15.25 -4.71 -14.32
N ILE A 81 -15.27 -5.33 -13.14
CA ILE A 81 -16.50 -5.50 -12.35
C ILE A 81 -16.93 -4.14 -11.81
N SER A 82 -18.19 -3.77 -12.09
CA SER A 82 -18.84 -2.59 -11.51
C SER A 82 -19.48 -2.93 -10.18
N GLY A 83 -19.42 -2.01 -9.22
CA GLY A 83 -20.09 -2.14 -7.91
C GLY A 83 -19.41 -3.11 -6.94
N GLY A 84 -18.21 -3.64 -7.23
CA GLY A 84 -17.42 -4.47 -6.34
C GLY A 84 -16.48 -3.66 -5.43
N ILE A 85 -15.64 -4.36 -4.66
CA ILE A 85 -14.69 -3.73 -3.73
C ILE A 85 -13.66 -2.85 -4.46
N TYR A 86 -13.20 -3.25 -5.64
CA TYR A 86 -12.31 -2.42 -6.47
C TYR A 86 -12.98 -1.10 -6.85
N HIS A 87 -14.22 -1.15 -7.33
CA HIS A 87 -15.00 0.04 -7.69
C HIS A 87 -15.16 0.98 -6.48
N GLU A 88 -15.62 0.46 -5.34
CA GLU A 88 -15.80 1.25 -4.11
C GLU A 88 -14.47 1.82 -3.60
N THR A 89 -13.38 1.06 -3.70
CA THR A 89 -12.04 1.53 -3.35
C THR A 89 -11.61 2.69 -4.25
N GLN A 90 -11.79 2.57 -5.56
CA GLN A 90 -11.46 3.62 -6.52
C GLN A 90 -12.21 4.92 -6.19
N VAL A 91 -13.51 4.85 -6.00
CA VAL A 91 -14.34 6.04 -5.73
C VAL A 91 -14.00 6.64 -4.38
N ARG A 92 -14.04 5.86 -3.30
CA ARG A 92 -13.90 6.37 -1.92
C ARG A 92 -12.49 6.88 -1.63
N LEU A 93 -11.45 6.13 -2.03
CA LEU A 93 -10.07 6.58 -1.81
C LEU A 93 -9.78 7.85 -2.61
N THR A 94 -10.23 7.92 -3.86
CA THR A 94 -10.03 9.10 -4.71
C THR A 94 -10.79 10.30 -4.18
N TYR A 95 -12.09 10.16 -3.88
CA TYR A 95 -12.91 11.24 -3.34
C TYR A 95 -12.29 11.81 -2.07
N ASN A 96 -12.11 10.97 -1.05
CA ASN A 96 -11.64 11.43 0.26
C ASN A 96 -10.22 12.03 0.15
N SER A 97 -9.31 11.38 -0.57
CA SER A 97 -7.93 11.83 -0.71
C SER A 97 -7.84 13.20 -1.41
N ASN A 98 -8.60 13.42 -2.49
CA ASN A 98 -8.63 14.71 -3.18
C ASN A 98 -9.38 15.78 -2.37
N ARG A 99 -10.44 15.39 -1.68
CA ARG A 99 -11.24 16.31 -0.86
C ARG A 99 -10.46 16.87 0.33
N ILE A 100 -9.61 16.05 0.95
CA ILE A 100 -8.66 16.49 1.98
C ILE A 100 -7.74 17.59 1.43
N GLU A 101 -7.30 17.49 0.19
CA GLU A 101 -6.45 18.48 -0.47
C GLU A 101 -7.21 19.67 -1.08
N GLY A 102 -8.53 19.71 -0.92
CA GLY A 102 -9.35 20.87 -1.29
C GLY A 102 -10.09 20.77 -2.62
N SER A 103 -10.11 19.60 -3.25
CA SER A 103 -10.97 19.37 -4.42
C SER A 103 -12.43 19.71 -4.13
N ARG A 104 -13.13 20.27 -5.12
CA ARG A 104 -14.53 20.66 -5.02
C ARG A 104 -15.51 19.59 -5.49
N LEU A 105 -15.00 18.49 -6.07
CA LEU A 105 -15.83 17.39 -6.51
C LEU A 105 -16.53 16.71 -5.34
N SER A 106 -17.81 16.36 -5.53
CA SER A 106 -18.56 15.49 -4.62
C SER A 106 -18.18 14.03 -4.85
N GLU A 107 -18.61 13.14 -3.95
CA GLU A 107 -18.44 11.70 -4.13
C GLU A 107 -19.20 11.20 -5.36
N ASP A 108 -20.43 11.68 -5.57
CA ASP A 108 -21.24 11.32 -6.75
C ASP A 108 -20.58 11.76 -8.06
N GLN A 109 -19.99 12.97 -8.08
CA GLN A 109 -19.24 13.45 -9.25
C GLN A 109 -17.96 12.62 -9.48
N THR A 110 -17.26 12.24 -8.40
CA THR A 110 -16.09 11.36 -8.47
C THR A 110 -16.49 9.99 -9.02
N ARG A 111 -17.59 9.42 -8.54
CA ARG A 111 -18.18 8.17 -9.03
C ARG A 111 -18.55 8.27 -10.52
N LEU A 112 -19.22 9.35 -10.91
CA LEU A 112 -19.63 9.55 -12.30
C LEU A 112 -18.42 9.63 -13.24
N ILE A 113 -17.33 10.32 -12.83
CA ILE A 113 -16.10 10.37 -13.62
C ILE A 113 -15.50 8.97 -13.76
N PHE A 114 -15.49 8.16 -12.68
CA PHE A 114 -14.96 6.80 -12.73
C PHE A 114 -15.77 5.88 -13.66
N GLU A 115 -17.09 5.92 -13.54
CA GLU A 115 -18.00 5.02 -14.24
C GLU A 115 -18.18 5.38 -15.72
N THR A 116 -18.24 6.67 -16.04
CA THR A 116 -18.68 7.15 -17.34
C THR A 116 -17.69 8.05 -18.06
N ASN A 117 -16.60 8.44 -17.39
CA ASN A 117 -15.66 9.46 -17.88
C ASN A 117 -16.34 10.79 -18.23
N THR A 118 -17.45 11.12 -17.56
CA THR A 118 -18.20 12.36 -17.71
C THR A 118 -18.35 13.07 -16.36
N ILE A 119 -18.74 14.34 -16.41
CA ILE A 119 -19.09 15.11 -15.22
C ILE A 119 -20.42 15.82 -15.47
N GLY A 120 -21.39 15.58 -14.56
CA GLY A 120 -22.62 16.38 -14.50
C GLY A 120 -22.44 17.47 -13.45
N SER A 121 -22.46 18.72 -13.86
CA SER A 121 -22.39 19.81 -12.89
C SER A 121 -23.01 21.08 -13.48
N ASP A 122 -23.93 21.68 -12.72
CA ASP A 122 -24.46 23.03 -12.96
C ASP A 122 -23.58 24.12 -12.35
N VAL A 123 -22.53 23.73 -11.59
CA VAL A 123 -21.57 24.61 -10.94
C VAL A 123 -20.19 24.41 -11.55
N GLY A 124 -19.46 25.49 -11.80
CA GLY A 124 -18.11 25.44 -12.32
C GLY A 124 -17.17 24.64 -11.40
N VAL A 125 -16.66 23.52 -11.92
CA VAL A 125 -15.63 22.69 -11.26
C VAL A 125 -14.28 23.05 -11.86
N PRO A 126 -13.22 23.24 -11.04
CA PRO A 126 -11.87 23.43 -11.57
C PRO A 126 -11.45 22.27 -12.46
N VAL A 127 -10.87 22.57 -13.62
CA VAL A 127 -10.40 21.53 -14.54
C VAL A 127 -9.34 20.64 -13.90
N ASP A 128 -8.47 21.20 -13.07
CA ASP A 128 -7.46 20.45 -12.34
C ASP A 128 -8.08 19.41 -11.39
N ASP A 129 -9.20 19.72 -10.74
CA ASP A 129 -9.90 18.75 -9.87
C ASP A 129 -10.35 17.51 -10.65
N ILE A 130 -10.80 17.70 -11.90
CA ILE A 130 -11.20 16.60 -12.79
C ILE A 130 -9.98 15.81 -13.24
N ILE A 131 -8.91 16.49 -13.67
CA ILE A 131 -7.67 15.84 -14.11
C ILE A 131 -7.04 15.05 -12.97
N GLU A 132 -6.90 15.66 -11.79
CA GLU A 132 -6.31 15.01 -10.62
C GLU A 132 -7.16 13.83 -10.14
N THR A 133 -8.49 13.89 -10.27
CA THR A 133 -9.39 12.77 -9.96
C THR A 133 -9.17 11.60 -10.93
N ALA A 134 -9.15 11.86 -12.24
CA ALA A 134 -8.89 10.84 -13.24
C ALA A 134 -7.46 10.25 -13.10
N ASN A 135 -6.49 11.07 -12.75
CA ASN A 135 -5.12 10.65 -12.47
C ASN A 135 -5.02 9.80 -11.20
N HIS A 136 -5.81 10.13 -10.18
CA HIS A 136 -5.80 9.37 -8.91
C HIS A 136 -6.32 7.94 -9.12
N PHE A 137 -7.33 7.72 -9.95
CA PHE A 137 -7.76 6.37 -10.34
C PHE A 137 -6.62 5.57 -10.97
N ARG A 138 -5.87 6.17 -11.90
CA ARG A 138 -4.69 5.53 -12.52
C ARG A 138 -3.58 5.24 -11.50
N ALA A 139 -3.43 6.13 -10.52
CA ALA A 139 -2.45 5.93 -9.44
C ALA A 139 -2.86 4.76 -8.51
N ILE A 140 -4.15 4.56 -8.23
CA ILE A 140 -4.66 3.39 -7.49
C ILE A 140 -4.41 2.12 -8.30
N ASP A 141 -4.67 2.11 -9.61
CA ASP A 141 -4.37 0.97 -10.47
C ASP A 141 -2.88 0.61 -10.43
N PHE A 142 -2.02 1.61 -10.54
CA PHE A 142 -0.57 1.43 -10.42
C PHE A 142 -0.17 0.85 -9.05
N VAL A 143 -0.78 1.31 -7.96
CA VAL A 143 -0.57 0.79 -6.61
C VAL A 143 -0.95 -0.69 -6.50
N ILE A 144 -2.12 -1.08 -7.04
CA ILE A 144 -2.60 -2.48 -7.03
C ILE A 144 -1.63 -3.37 -7.82
N ASP A 145 -1.16 -2.91 -8.99
CA ASP A 145 -0.22 -3.66 -9.82
C ASP A 145 1.15 -3.82 -9.16
N LYS A 146 1.62 -2.78 -8.46
CA LYS A 146 2.91 -2.71 -7.79
C LYS A 146 2.86 -3.07 -6.30
N ALA A 147 1.73 -3.59 -5.80
CA ALA A 147 1.51 -3.78 -4.37
C ALA A 147 2.61 -4.61 -3.70
N GLU A 148 3.08 -5.69 -4.32
CA GLU A 148 4.07 -6.62 -3.76
C GLU A 148 5.52 -6.13 -3.90
N GLU A 149 5.78 -5.13 -4.76
CA GLU A 149 7.13 -4.58 -4.92
C GLU A 149 7.53 -3.73 -3.70
N PRO A 150 8.80 -3.78 -3.27
CA PRO A 150 9.30 -2.87 -2.24
C PRO A 150 9.08 -1.42 -2.64
N ILE A 151 8.77 -0.57 -1.64
CA ILE A 151 8.68 0.87 -1.90
C ILE A 151 10.06 1.44 -2.22
N THR A 152 10.16 2.19 -3.30
CA THR A 152 11.40 2.82 -3.79
C THR A 152 11.16 4.28 -4.18
N GLU A 153 12.24 5.04 -4.34
CA GLU A 153 12.13 6.43 -4.85
C GLU A 153 11.45 6.48 -6.23
N GLU A 154 11.69 5.48 -7.09
CA GLU A 154 11.10 5.39 -8.42
C GLU A 154 9.58 5.22 -8.36
N ILE A 155 9.07 4.35 -7.46
CA ILE A 155 7.63 4.16 -7.25
C ILE A 155 7.00 5.45 -6.71
N ILE A 156 7.63 6.10 -5.73
CA ILE A 156 7.16 7.35 -5.14
C ILE A 156 7.09 8.46 -6.19
N LYS A 157 8.13 8.62 -7.00
CA LYS A 157 8.17 9.59 -8.10
C LYS A 157 7.19 9.27 -9.21
N ALA A 158 6.97 7.99 -9.52
CA ALA A 158 5.98 7.55 -10.50
C ALA A 158 4.55 7.90 -10.03
N LEU A 159 4.21 7.71 -8.76
CA LEU A 159 2.92 8.11 -8.20
C LEU A 159 2.70 9.62 -8.32
N HIS A 160 3.69 10.43 -7.97
CA HIS A 160 3.60 11.88 -8.16
C HIS A 160 3.44 12.27 -9.62
N ARG A 161 4.18 11.62 -10.53
CA ARG A 161 4.05 11.84 -11.98
C ARG A 161 2.65 11.50 -12.47
N LEU A 162 2.09 10.37 -12.07
CA LEU A 162 0.72 10.00 -12.43
C LEU A 162 -0.28 11.04 -11.95
N LEU A 163 -0.18 11.51 -10.70
CA LEU A 163 -1.13 12.45 -10.11
C LEU A 163 -1.09 13.82 -10.77
N LYS A 164 0.09 14.35 -11.07
CA LYS A 164 0.25 15.76 -11.50
C LYS A 164 0.36 15.96 -13.01
N THR A 165 0.45 14.88 -13.81
CA THR A 165 0.51 15.01 -15.27
C THR A 165 -0.76 15.65 -15.82
N GLY A 166 -0.61 16.67 -16.66
CA GLY A 166 -1.71 17.37 -17.35
C GLY A 166 -2.42 18.44 -16.51
N THR A 167 -2.06 18.62 -15.23
CA THR A 167 -2.55 19.75 -14.42
C THR A 167 -1.86 21.05 -14.82
N LYS A 168 -2.44 22.20 -14.45
CA LYS A 168 -1.81 23.51 -14.71
C LYS A 168 -0.38 23.60 -14.19
N ASP A 169 -0.10 22.95 -13.05
CA ASP A 169 1.22 22.96 -12.43
C ASP A 169 2.26 22.25 -13.30
N SER A 170 1.85 21.25 -14.09
CA SER A 170 2.74 20.51 -14.99
C SER A 170 3.34 21.37 -16.12
N TYR A 171 2.77 22.51 -16.39
CA TYR A 171 3.27 23.47 -17.39
C TYR A 171 4.20 24.53 -16.80
N ILE A 172 4.40 24.51 -15.48
CA ILE A 172 5.28 25.46 -14.79
C ILE A 172 6.71 24.91 -14.80
N SER A 173 7.64 25.65 -15.41
CA SER A 173 9.02 25.19 -15.67
C SER A 173 9.83 24.73 -14.44
N TRP A 174 9.52 25.26 -13.27
CA TRP A 174 10.19 24.87 -12.02
C TRP A 174 9.40 23.83 -11.20
N PHE A 175 8.18 23.50 -11.60
CA PHE A 175 7.37 22.47 -10.98
C PHE A 175 7.74 21.10 -11.56
N ASN A 176 8.60 20.38 -10.89
CA ASN A 176 9.20 19.14 -11.40
C ASN A 176 8.24 17.97 -11.21
N VAL A 177 7.33 17.73 -12.16
CA VAL A 177 6.41 16.58 -12.10
C VAL A 177 7.17 15.26 -12.09
N GLY A 178 6.96 14.46 -11.05
CA GLY A 178 7.66 13.19 -10.86
C GLY A 178 9.09 13.31 -10.34
N GLU A 179 9.50 14.52 -9.89
CA GLU A 179 10.79 14.76 -9.25
C GLU A 179 10.60 15.55 -7.95
N TYR A 180 11.58 15.50 -7.08
CA TYR A 180 11.54 16.23 -5.81
C TYR A 180 11.53 17.74 -6.02
N LYS A 181 10.98 18.46 -5.06
CA LYS A 181 10.80 19.91 -5.12
C LYS A 181 12.13 20.65 -5.31
N SER A 182 12.05 21.72 -6.10
CA SER A 182 13.19 22.64 -6.33
C SER A 182 13.08 23.93 -5.52
N LYS A 183 11.91 24.23 -4.97
CA LYS A 183 11.64 25.43 -4.16
C LYS A 183 11.27 25.03 -2.74
N PRO A 184 11.73 25.79 -1.71
CA PRO A 184 11.26 25.60 -0.34
C PRO A 184 9.74 25.90 -0.28
N ASN A 185 9.04 25.18 0.58
CA ASN A 185 7.62 25.40 0.83
C ASN A 185 7.31 25.29 2.33
N VAL A 186 6.16 25.83 2.71
CA VAL A 186 5.62 25.84 4.06
C VAL A 186 4.25 25.18 4.02
N VAL A 187 3.95 24.32 4.98
CA VAL A 187 2.67 23.61 5.08
C VAL A 187 2.08 23.84 6.48
N GLY A 188 0.86 24.33 6.56
CA GLY A 188 0.19 24.60 7.84
C GLY A 188 0.97 25.53 8.78
N GLY A 189 1.79 26.43 8.20
CA GLY A 189 2.66 27.35 8.95
C GLY A 189 3.99 26.74 9.43
N ALA A 190 4.27 25.46 9.13
CA ALA A 190 5.52 24.80 9.45
C ALA A 190 6.44 24.72 8.22
N GLU A 191 7.75 24.92 8.44
CA GLU A 191 8.77 24.69 7.40
C GLU A 191 8.90 23.20 7.12
N THR A 192 9.04 22.85 5.83
CA THR A 192 9.30 21.48 5.39
C THR A 192 10.79 21.28 5.10
N THR A 193 11.21 20.05 4.81
CA THR A 193 12.59 19.76 4.44
C THR A 193 13.06 20.62 3.26
N LEU A 194 14.21 21.28 3.38
CA LEU A 194 14.78 22.09 2.30
C LEU A 194 15.06 21.23 1.05
N PRO A 195 14.88 21.76 -0.17
CA PRO A 195 15.09 21.01 -1.41
C PRO A 195 16.43 20.27 -1.50
N SER A 196 17.51 20.90 -1.05
CA SER A 196 18.85 20.31 -1.04
C SER A 196 19.02 19.10 -0.11
N LYS A 197 18.11 18.91 0.85
CA LYS A 197 18.15 17.82 1.83
C LYS A 197 17.15 16.71 1.52
N VAL A 198 16.14 16.97 0.67
CA VAL A 198 15.03 16.03 0.40
C VAL A 198 15.55 14.65 -0.02
N SER A 199 16.44 14.57 -1.00
CA SER A 199 16.96 13.28 -1.47
C SER A 199 17.68 12.48 -0.37
N GLY A 200 18.37 13.16 0.54
CA GLY A 200 19.02 12.52 1.68
C GLY A 200 18.02 11.97 2.68
N GLU A 201 17.03 12.78 3.06
CA GLU A 201 16.00 12.37 4.03
C GLU A 201 15.10 11.25 3.46
N MET A 202 14.75 11.29 2.17
CA MET A 202 13.99 10.21 1.54
C MET A 202 14.76 8.88 1.51
N ARG A 203 16.05 8.91 1.16
CA ARG A 203 16.89 7.69 1.21
C ARG A 203 17.00 7.14 2.62
N LYS A 204 17.13 8.00 3.63
CA LYS A 204 17.18 7.61 5.03
C LYS A 204 15.86 6.96 5.44
N LEU A 205 14.72 7.59 5.14
CA LEU A 205 13.38 7.06 5.43
C LEU A 205 13.19 5.66 4.84
N LEU A 206 13.50 5.49 3.54
CA LEU A 206 13.39 4.21 2.85
C LEU A 206 14.34 3.15 3.42
N ALA A 207 15.57 3.52 3.74
CA ALA A 207 16.55 2.60 4.32
C ALA A 207 16.18 2.16 5.75
N GLU A 208 15.58 3.03 6.55
CA GLU A 208 15.07 2.69 7.88
C GLU A 208 13.86 1.77 7.78
N TYR A 209 12.90 2.08 6.93
CA TYR A 209 11.71 1.27 6.70
C TYR A 209 12.02 -0.12 6.15
N SER A 210 13.00 -0.23 5.24
CA SER A 210 13.40 -1.53 4.65
C SER A 210 14.07 -2.51 5.63
N LYS A 211 14.47 -2.06 6.82
CA LYS A 211 15.06 -2.90 7.86
C LYS A 211 14.02 -3.57 8.76
N ILE A 212 12.75 -3.18 8.67
CA ILE A 212 11.69 -3.73 9.49
C ILE A 212 11.37 -5.13 8.96
N GLU A 213 11.62 -6.15 9.74
CA GLU A 213 11.40 -7.56 9.35
C GLU A 213 9.90 -7.88 9.28
N THR A 214 9.13 -7.41 10.25
CA THR A 214 7.67 -7.60 10.31
C THR A 214 6.99 -6.24 10.41
N VAL A 215 6.43 -5.77 9.31
CA VAL A 215 5.77 -4.48 9.22
C VAL A 215 4.36 -4.55 9.79
N SER A 216 4.06 -3.65 10.72
CA SER A 216 2.74 -3.45 11.31
C SER A 216 2.02 -2.23 10.73
N ILE A 217 0.74 -2.08 11.04
CA ILE A 217 -0.03 -0.86 10.68
C ILE A 217 0.60 0.40 11.27
N LEU A 218 1.20 0.31 12.47
CA LEU A 218 1.85 1.45 13.12
C LEU A 218 3.12 1.88 12.36
N ASP A 219 3.86 0.94 11.80
CA ASP A 219 5.04 1.25 10.98
C ASP A 219 4.65 1.95 9.68
N ILE A 220 3.53 1.55 9.06
CA ILE A 220 2.99 2.20 7.86
C ILE A 220 2.52 3.62 8.19
N ILE A 221 1.80 3.81 9.30
CA ILE A 221 1.35 5.14 9.75
C ILE A 221 2.54 6.04 10.06
N LYS A 222 3.57 5.50 10.73
CA LYS A 222 4.82 6.24 11.00
C LYS A 222 5.54 6.63 9.71
N PHE A 223 5.66 5.71 8.75
CA PHE A 223 6.24 6.02 7.44
C PHE A 223 5.47 7.14 6.74
N HIS A 224 4.13 7.06 6.76
CA HIS A 224 3.28 8.10 6.20
C HIS A 224 3.51 9.46 6.86
N HIS A 225 3.55 9.53 8.20
CA HIS A 225 3.87 10.76 8.93
C HIS A 225 5.24 11.32 8.53
N ASP A 226 6.29 10.48 8.52
CA ASP A 226 7.65 10.93 8.23
C ASP A 226 7.78 11.40 6.77
N PHE A 227 7.08 10.77 5.83
CA PHE A 227 6.96 11.21 4.44
C PHE A 227 6.30 12.60 4.35
N GLU A 228 5.17 12.81 5.05
CA GLU A 228 4.47 14.10 5.10
C GLU A 228 5.35 15.20 5.72
N LYS A 229 6.15 14.88 6.73
CA LYS A 229 7.11 15.79 7.34
C LYS A 229 8.24 16.19 6.40
N ILE A 230 8.78 15.25 5.64
CA ILE A 230 9.81 15.54 4.61
C ILE A 230 9.20 16.44 3.53
N HIS A 231 7.97 16.15 3.13
CA HIS A 231 7.23 16.89 2.10
C HIS A 231 8.03 17.00 0.81
N PRO A 232 8.35 15.86 0.15
CA PRO A 232 9.38 15.80 -0.87
C PRO A 232 9.03 16.51 -2.18
N PHE A 233 7.74 16.70 -2.48
CA PHE A 233 7.28 17.33 -3.72
C PHE A 233 6.83 18.76 -3.49
N GLN A 234 6.68 19.50 -4.58
CA GLN A 234 6.20 20.89 -4.52
C GLN A 234 4.72 20.98 -4.13
N ASP A 235 3.92 20.01 -4.58
CA ASP A 235 2.50 19.78 -4.26
C ASP A 235 2.20 18.27 -4.39
N GLY A 236 1.01 17.83 -3.93
CA GLY A 236 0.54 16.44 -4.08
C GLY A 236 1.11 15.45 -3.06
N ASN A 237 1.86 15.91 -2.05
CA ASN A 237 2.48 15.03 -1.05
C ASN A 237 1.42 14.21 -0.29
N GLY A 238 0.37 14.83 0.23
CA GLY A 238 -0.68 14.13 0.96
C GLY A 238 -1.31 12.99 0.17
N ARG A 239 -1.61 13.21 -1.11
CA ARG A 239 -2.17 12.17 -2.01
C ARG A 239 -1.18 11.04 -2.24
N VAL A 240 0.09 11.37 -2.55
CA VAL A 240 1.16 10.38 -2.70
C VAL A 240 1.35 9.59 -1.41
N GLY A 241 1.42 10.25 -0.25
CA GLY A 241 1.61 9.61 1.05
C GLY A 241 0.48 8.62 1.38
N ARG A 242 -0.78 8.99 1.13
CA ARG A 242 -1.93 8.10 1.35
C ARG A 242 -1.96 6.93 0.36
N LEU A 243 -1.55 7.13 -0.90
CA LEU A 243 -1.39 6.04 -1.88
C LEU A 243 -0.27 5.07 -1.49
N ILE A 244 0.85 5.58 -0.96
CA ILE A 244 1.93 4.73 -0.42
C ILE A 244 1.43 3.91 0.77
N ALA A 245 0.72 4.54 1.71
CA ALA A 245 0.16 3.82 2.85
C ALA A 245 -0.81 2.71 2.41
N PHE A 246 -1.69 2.99 1.46
CA PHE A 246 -2.58 2.00 0.85
C PHE A 246 -1.79 0.86 0.20
N LYS A 247 -0.75 1.17 -0.58
CA LYS A 247 0.14 0.18 -1.19
C LYS A 247 0.81 -0.73 -0.16
N GLU A 248 1.39 -0.16 0.89
CA GLU A 248 2.10 -0.94 1.90
C GLU A 248 1.15 -1.81 2.73
N CYS A 249 -0.07 -1.33 3.02
CA CYS A 249 -1.11 -2.17 3.60
C CYS A 249 -1.39 -3.40 2.73
N LEU A 250 -1.58 -3.21 1.41
CA LEU A 250 -1.77 -4.32 0.47
C LEU A 250 -0.54 -5.24 0.44
N ARG A 251 0.67 -4.70 0.46
CA ARG A 251 1.91 -5.48 0.41
C ARG A 251 2.04 -6.45 1.58
N PHE A 252 1.71 -5.99 2.78
CA PHE A 252 1.87 -6.75 4.01
C PHE A 252 0.61 -7.47 4.47
N ASN A 253 -0.41 -7.54 3.60
CA ASN A 253 -1.70 -8.17 3.91
C ASN A 253 -2.37 -7.59 5.17
N ILE A 254 -2.24 -6.27 5.33
CA ILE A 254 -2.88 -5.48 6.38
C ILE A 254 -4.10 -4.78 5.75
N VAL A 255 -5.22 -4.74 6.46
CA VAL A 255 -6.41 -4.02 5.99
C VAL A 255 -6.05 -2.55 5.75
N PRO A 256 -6.27 -2.01 4.55
CA PRO A 256 -6.02 -0.61 4.26
C PRO A 256 -6.91 0.34 5.06
N PHE A 257 -6.51 1.59 5.17
CA PHE A 257 -7.34 2.65 5.72
C PHE A 257 -7.61 3.75 4.68
N ILE A 258 -8.81 4.30 4.72
CA ILE A 258 -9.21 5.47 3.94
C ILE A 258 -9.62 6.57 4.91
N ILE A 259 -8.82 7.63 4.99
CA ILE A 259 -9.13 8.76 5.86
C ILE A 259 -10.29 9.54 5.23
N ALA A 260 -11.44 9.58 5.92
CA ALA A 260 -12.61 10.31 5.45
C ALA A 260 -12.37 11.83 5.47
N ASP A 261 -12.89 12.55 4.46
CA ASP A 261 -12.83 14.02 4.38
C ASP A 261 -13.38 14.68 5.66
N SER A 262 -14.43 14.13 6.24
CA SER A 262 -15.00 14.59 7.50
C SER A 262 -14.03 14.52 8.69
N LYS A 263 -12.98 13.70 8.59
CA LYS A 263 -11.92 13.54 9.61
C LYS A 263 -10.66 14.37 9.31
N LYS A 264 -10.68 15.21 8.28
CA LYS A 264 -9.55 16.03 7.81
C LYS A 264 -8.86 16.80 8.94
N MET A 265 -9.64 17.42 9.85
CA MET A 265 -9.07 18.19 10.94
C MET A 265 -8.34 17.31 11.97
N PHE A 266 -8.86 16.11 12.25
CA PHE A 266 -8.20 15.13 13.13
C PHE A 266 -6.92 14.61 12.49
N TYR A 267 -6.95 14.34 11.19
CA TYR A 267 -5.78 13.92 10.42
C TYR A 267 -4.65 14.96 10.47
N TYR A 268 -4.94 16.24 10.17
CA TYR A 268 -3.94 17.29 10.23
C TYR A 268 -3.44 17.56 11.66
N ARG A 269 -4.31 17.46 12.67
CA ARG A 269 -3.88 17.49 14.05
C ARG A 269 -2.93 16.34 14.37
N GLY A 270 -3.27 15.13 13.94
CA GLY A 270 -2.44 13.95 14.15
C GLY A 270 -1.04 14.07 13.51
N LEU A 271 -0.95 14.60 12.29
CA LEU A 271 0.34 14.88 11.65
C LEU A 271 1.15 15.93 12.42
N LYS A 272 0.49 17.00 12.87
CA LYS A 272 1.16 18.10 13.58
C LYS A 272 1.65 17.69 14.97
N GLU A 273 0.82 16.96 15.71
CA GLU A 273 1.07 16.62 17.12
C GLU A 273 1.82 15.28 17.30
N TRP A 274 2.27 14.64 16.25
CA TRP A 274 2.90 13.32 16.28
C TRP A 274 4.01 13.15 17.32
N ASN A 275 4.86 14.17 17.47
CA ASN A 275 5.96 14.12 18.44
C ASN A 275 5.49 14.20 19.90
N ASN A 276 4.27 14.73 20.14
CA ASN A 276 3.67 14.89 21.46
C ASN A 276 2.72 13.74 21.77
N GLU A 277 1.85 13.40 20.79
CA GLU A 277 0.78 12.41 20.94
C GLU A 277 0.51 11.72 19.60
N GLN A 278 1.10 10.55 19.41
CA GLN A 278 0.93 9.74 18.20
C GLN A 278 -0.49 9.19 18.04
N GLY A 279 -1.19 9.00 19.16
CA GLY A 279 -2.55 8.45 19.20
C GLY A 279 -3.50 9.20 18.27
N PHE A 280 -3.38 10.51 18.12
CA PHE A 280 -4.28 11.29 17.27
C PHE A 280 -4.24 10.85 15.79
N LEU A 281 -3.05 10.59 15.22
CA LEU A 281 -2.95 10.10 13.86
C LEU A 281 -3.33 8.63 13.77
N VAL A 282 -2.85 7.83 14.71
CA VAL A 282 -3.11 6.38 14.76
C VAL A 282 -4.62 6.12 14.83
N GLU A 283 -5.34 6.73 15.76
CA GLU A 283 -6.80 6.57 15.89
C GLU A 283 -7.55 7.02 14.64
N THR A 284 -7.11 8.13 14.00
CA THR A 284 -7.72 8.58 12.74
C THR A 284 -7.52 7.55 11.62
N CYS A 285 -6.36 6.94 11.51
CA CYS A 285 -6.08 5.90 10.51
C CYS A 285 -6.85 4.61 10.83
N LEU A 286 -6.93 4.20 12.09
CA LEU A 286 -7.69 3.01 12.51
C LEU A 286 -9.20 3.17 12.30
N ASP A 287 -9.77 4.36 12.53
CA ASP A 287 -11.17 4.67 12.17
C ASP A 287 -11.41 4.48 10.66
N GLY A 288 -10.45 4.93 9.83
CA GLY A 288 -10.48 4.69 8.39
C GLY A 288 -10.31 3.22 8.01
N GLN A 289 -9.55 2.44 8.78
CA GLN A 289 -9.39 1.00 8.62
C GLN A 289 -10.69 0.25 8.95
N ASP A 290 -11.37 0.63 10.05
CA ASP A 290 -12.65 0.03 10.44
C ASP A 290 -13.73 0.28 9.38
N THR A 291 -13.72 1.45 8.76
CA THR A 291 -14.59 1.75 7.60
C THR A 291 -14.28 0.82 6.42
N TYR A 292 -13.01 0.54 6.14
CA TYR A 292 -12.63 -0.39 5.07
C TYR A 292 -12.95 -1.85 5.42
N LYS A 293 -12.79 -2.26 6.68
CA LYS A 293 -13.24 -3.58 7.17
C LYS A 293 -14.74 -3.79 6.97
N ALA A 294 -15.55 -2.75 7.21
CA ALA A 294 -16.99 -2.83 6.94
C ALA A 294 -17.30 -3.10 5.46
N LEU A 295 -16.52 -2.52 4.53
CA LEU A 295 -16.63 -2.83 3.10
C LEU A 295 -16.20 -4.27 2.79
N LEU A 296 -15.08 -4.73 3.35
CA LEU A 296 -14.61 -6.11 3.16
C LEU A 296 -15.65 -7.12 3.63
N ASN A 297 -16.26 -6.87 4.80
CA ASN A 297 -17.34 -7.71 5.33
C ASN A 297 -18.58 -7.70 4.42
N TYR A 298 -18.95 -6.55 3.88
CA TYR A 298 -20.07 -6.45 2.94
C TYR A 298 -19.85 -7.27 1.65
N PHE A 299 -18.59 -7.32 1.17
CA PHE A 299 -18.22 -8.08 -0.03
C PHE A 299 -17.75 -9.51 0.26
N ASP A 300 -17.89 -10.00 1.49
CA ASP A 300 -17.47 -11.33 1.94
C ASP A 300 -16.01 -11.65 1.59
N ILE A 301 -15.11 -10.72 1.96
CA ILE A 301 -13.67 -10.83 1.74
C ILE A 301 -12.99 -11.07 3.09
N GLU A 302 -12.30 -12.20 3.21
CA GLU A 302 -11.52 -12.53 4.39
C GLU A 302 -10.29 -11.63 4.52
N TYR A 303 -9.95 -11.26 5.74
CA TYR A 303 -8.76 -10.48 6.06
C TYR A 303 -8.17 -10.89 7.40
N ASN A 304 -6.89 -10.61 7.61
CA ASN A 304 -6.24 -10.79 8.91
C ASN A 304 -6.63 -9.66 9.87
N GLU A 305 -6.90 -9.98 11.13
CA GLU A 305 -7.14 -9.00 12.21
C GLU A 305 -5.86 -8.31 12.68
#